data_d8a7b30fad4542c869ef59eea8b76c37
#
_entry.id   d8a7b30fad4542c869ef59eea8b76c37
#
_cell.length_a   1.000
_cell.length_b   1.000
_cell.length_c   1.000
_cell.angle_alpha   90.00
_cell.angle_beta   90.00
_cell.angle_gamma   90.00
#
_symmetry.space_group_name_H-M   'P 1'
#
loop_
_entity.id
_entity.type
_entity.pdbx_description
1 polymer ?
#
loop_
_entity_poly.entity_id
_entity_poly.type
_entity_poly.pdbx_seq_one_letter_code
_entity_poly.pdbx_strand_id
1 'polypeptide(L)'
;MSAPTDRTTFLRRSLQLDGIASGLCGVLLLAAAEPISSLMGLGGPGIARVTGAGLVIYAAALLYNAARATVSRGEAVAAVVLNAAWVLGSALVILAGPLTLVGNLAVAAVAAAVLLFTMLEVVGLTRLREMAG
;
A
#
# COMPACT_ATOMS: atom_id res chain seq x y z
N MET A 1 -11.77 5.36 29.23
CA MET A 1 -12.32 5.45 27.87
C MET A 1 -11.30 5.69 26.79
N SER A 2 -10.15 6.27 27.11
CA SER A 2 -9.13 6.57 26.11
C SER A 2 -8.41 5.34 25.56
N ALA A 3 -8.23 4.28 26.35
CA ALA A 3 -7.40 3.14 25.94
C ALA A 3 -7.91 2.41 24.68
N PRO A 4 -9.21 2.07 24.52
CA PRO A 4 -9.69 1.47 23.27
C PRO A 4 -9.56 2.41 22.08
N THR A 5 -9.81 3.71 22.28
CA THR A 5 -9.72 4.73 21.24
C THR A 5 -8.27 4.86 20.74
N ASP A 6 -7.30 4.85 21.69
CA ASP A 6 -5.90 4.99 21.34
C ASP A 6 -5.42 3.81 20.48
N ARG A 7 -5.82 2.60 20.80
CA ARG A 7 -5.44 1.41 20.03
C ARG A 7 -6.05 1.41 18.65
N THR A 8 -7.33 1.80 18.55
CA THR A 8 -8.00 1.96 17.26
C THR A 8 -7.39 3.09 16.45
N THR A 9 -6.98 4.17 17.13
CA THR A 9 -6.35 5.32 16.48
C THR A 9 -5.05 4.93 15.79
N PHE A 10 -4.24 4.07 16.40
CA PHE A 10 -3.00 3.62 15.78
C PHE A 10 -3.27 2.91 14.44
N LEU A 11 -4.19 1.95 14.41
CA LEU A 11 -4.56 1.26 13.18
C LEU A 11 -5.13 2.23 12.15
N ARG A 12 -6.03 3.12 12.59
CA ARG A 12 -6.66 4.12 11.73
C ARG A 12 -5.60 5.00 11.04
N ARG A 13 -4.62 5.47 11.81
CA ARG A 13 -3.55 6.31 11.25
C ARG A 13 -2.66 5.52 10.31
N SER A 14 -2.37 4.27 10.61
CA SER A 14 -1.59 3.40 9.72
C SER A 14 -2.29 3.24 8.39
N LEU A 15 -3.61 3.00 8.39
CA LEU A 15 -4.41 2.89 7.17
C LEU A 15 -4.46 4.22 6.41
N GLN A 16 -4.56 5.34 7.12
CA GLN A 16 -4.55 6.66 6.49
C GLN A 16 -3.22 6.94 5.78
N LEU A 17 -2.10 6.64 6.43
CA LEU A 17 -0.78 6.84 5.83
C LEU A 17 -0.58 5.95 4.61
N ASP A 18 -0.97 4.69 4.72
CA ASP A 18 -0.92 3.76 3.59
C ASP A 18 -1.81 4.26 2.44
N GLY A 19 -3.03 4.68 2.76
CA GLY A 19 -3.97 5.19 1.75
C GLY A 19 -3.46 6.45 1.06
N ILE A 20 -2.91 7.40 1.81
CA ILE A 20 -2.37 8.63 1.23
C ILE A 20 -1.18 8.31 0.33
N ALA A 21 -0.24 7.49 0.82
CA ALA A 21 0.95 7.12 0.04
C ALA A 21 0.57 6.36 -1.23
N SER A 22 -0.34 5.40 -1.12
CA SER A 22 -0.81 4.61 -2.26
C SER A 22 -1.56 5.47 -3.26
N GLY A 23 -2.41 6.38 -2.79
CA GLY A 23 -3.15 7.30 -3.64
C GLY A 23 -2.24 8.25 -4.41
N LEU A 24 -1.26 8.83 -3.74
CA LEU A 24 -0.28 9.71 -4.39
C LEU A 24 0.54 8.94 -5.43
N CYS A 25 0.98 7.75 -5.11
CA CYS A 25 1.70 6.88 -6.05
C CYS A 25 0.82 6.54 -7.26
N GLY A 26 -0.45 6.20 -7.01
CA GLY A 26 -1.39 5.86 -8.08
C GLY A 26 -1.65 7.04 -9.01
N VAL A 27 -1.87 8.23 -8.46
CA VAL A 27 -2.08 9.44 -9.26
C VAL A 27 -0.84 9.75 -10.09
N LEU A 28 0.35 9.62 -9.51
CA LEU A 28 1.60 9.86 -10.22
C LEU A 28 1.76 8.87 -11.39
N LEU A 29 1.46 7.60 -11.17
CA LEU A 29 1.53 6.59 -12.23
C LEU A 29 0.54 6.88 -13.36
N LEU A 30 -0.65 7.37 -13.03
CA LEU A 30 -1.63 7.73 -14.04
C LEU A 30 -1.22 8.99 -14.81
N ALA A 31 -0.76 10.01 -14.09
CA ALA A 31 -0.43 11.30 -14.69
C ALA A 31 0.84 11.25 -15.53
N ALA A 32 1.82 10.44 -15.14
CA ALA A 32 3.12 10.35 -15.79
C ALA A 32 3.44 8.94 -16.28
N ALA A 33 2.43 8.21 -16.76
CA ALA A 33 2.56 6.81 -17.13
C ALA A 33 3.64 6.59 -18.21
N GLU A 34 3.69 7.42 -19.22
CA GLU A 34 4.66 7.24 -20.31
C GLU A 34 6.11 7.45 -19.87
N PRO A 35 6.47 8.60 -19.25
CA PRO A 35 7.86 8.79 -18.81
C PRO A 35 8.26 7.79 -17.72
N ILE A 36 7.38 7.46 -16.80
CA ILE A 36 7.68 6.47 -15.76
C ILE A 36 7.95 5.12 -16.40
N SER A 37 7.09 4.67 -17.32
CA SER A 37 7.25 3.38 -17.98
C SER A 37 8.55 3.31 -18.77
N SER A 38 8.92 4.40 -19.45
CA SER A 38 10.17 4.48 -20.18
C SER A 38 11.38 4.37 -19.26
N LEU A 39 11.36 5.12 -18.14
CA LEU A 39 12.47 5.10 -17.18
C LEU A 39 12.61 3.75 -16.50
N MET A 40 11.50 3.06 -16.22
CA MET A 40 11.50 1.80 -15.51
C MET A 40 11.69 0.57 -16.41
N GLY A 41 11.50 0.72 -17.70
CA GLY A 41 11.59 -0.41 -18.63
C GLY A 41 10.33 -1.27 -18.67
N LEU A 42 9.14 -0.66 -18.55
CA LEU A 42 7.88 -1.40 -18.48
C LEU A 42 7.31 -1.80 -19.85
N GLY A 43 7.97 -1.41 -20.94
CA GLY A 43 7.52 -1.79 -22.28
C GLY A 43 6.34 -1.01 -22.82
N GLY A 44 5.84 -0.02 -22.09
CA GLY A 44 4.72 0.83 -22.49
C GLY A 44 3.94 1.33 -21.30
N PRO A 45 3.03 2.31 -21.47
CA PRO A 45 2.34 2.95 -20.36
C PRO A 45 1.21 2.12 -19.75
N GLY A 46 0.82 1.01 -20.37
CA GLY A 46 -0.33 0.21 -19.93
C GLY A 46 -0.21 -0.31 -18.52
N ILE A 47 0.94 -0.89 -18.17
CA ILE A 47 1.18 -1.43 -16.83
C ILE A 47 1.11 -0.32 -15.78
N ALA A 48 1.74 0.82 -16.04
CA ALA A 48 1.70 1.95 -15.12
C ALA A 48 0.27 2.47 -14.92
N ARG A 49 -0.51 2.54 -15.99
CA ARG A 49 -1.91 3.00 -15.92
C ARG A 49 -2.77 2.04 -15.11
N VAL A 50 -2.68 0.75 -15.36
CA VAL A 50 -3.46 -0.27 -14.64
C VAL A 50 -3.05 -0.28 -13.16
N THR A 51 -1.76 -0.26 -12.89
CA THR A 51 -1.26 -0.24 -11.51
C THR A 51 -1.70 1.05 -10.79
N GLY A 52 -1.59 2.18 -11.46
CA GLY A 52 -2.02 3.46 -10.90
C GLY A 52 -3.51 3.51 -10.57
N ALA A 53 -4.34 3.02 -11.49
CA ALA A 53 -5.79 2.95 -11.25
C ALA A 53 -6.10 2.03 -10.06
N GLY A 54 -5.46 0.87 -10.01
CA GLY A 54 -5.62 -0.06 -8.89
C GLY A 54 -5.22 0.55 -7.56
N LEU A 55 -4.11 1.29 -7.53
CA LEU A 55 -3.64 1.97 -6.32
C LEU A 55 -4.60 3.07 -5.87
N VAL A 56 -5.20 3.81 -6.78
CA VAL A 56 -6.20 4.83 -6.44
C VAL A 56 -7.43 4.19 -5.81
N ILE A 57 -7.92 3.10 -6.40
CA ILE A 57 -9.06 2.36 -5.86
C ILE A 57 -8.72 1.81 -4.48
N TYR A 58 -7.55 1.20 -4.33
CA TYR A 58 -7.07 0.66 -3.06
C TYR A 58 -6.97 1.77 -2.00
N ALA A 59 -6.40 2.92 -2.36
CA ALA A 59 -6.29 4.07 -1.47
C ALA A 59 -7.67 4.56 -1.02
N ALA A 60 -8.62 4.64 -1.94
CA ALA A 60 -9.98 5.05 -1.60
C ALA A 60 -10.62 4.09 -0.59
N ALA A 61 -10.41 2.79 -0.77
CA ALA A 61 -10.91 1.78 0.16
C ALA A 61 -10.28 1.91 1.55
N LEU A 62 -8.95 2.12 1.61
CA LEU A 62 -8.24 2.31 2.88
C LEU A 62 -8.72 3.56 3.61
N LEU A 63 -8.81 4.67 2.90
CA LEU A 63 -9.23 5.95 3.48
C LEU A 63 -10.69 5.89 3.94
N TYR A 64 -11.55 5.23 3.17
CA TYR A 64 -12.93 5.02 3.55
C TYR A 64 -13.03 4.21 4.85
N ASN A 65 -12.30 3.09 4.94
CA ASN A 65 -12.28 2.28 6.16
C ASN A 65 -11.77 3.10 7.35
N ALA A 66 -10.71 3.87 7.15
CA ALA A 66 -10.13 4.70 8.22
C ALA A 66 -11.07 5.82 8.64
N ALA A 67 -11.96 6.28 7.76
CA ALA A 67 -12.91 7.34 8.07
C ALA A 67 -14.18 6.85 8.78
N ARG A 68 -14.41 5.54 8.80
CA ARG A 68 -15.60 4.96 9.44
C ARG A 68 -15.54 5.12 10.96
N ALA A 69 -16.71 5.19 11.58
CA ALA A 69 -16.81 5.26 13.04
C ALA A 69 -16.12 4.05 13.69
N THR A 70 -16.29 2.87 13.11
CA THR A 70 -15.61 1.65 13.53
C THR A 70 -14.77 1.13 12.37
N VAL A 71 -13.47 0.99 12.60
CA VAL A 71 -12.55 0.44 11.58
C VAL A 71 -12.86 -1.04 11.39
N SER A 72 -13.04 -1.44 10.14
CA SER A 72 -13.27 -2.85 9.81
C SER A 72 -11.97 -3.64 9.93
N ARG A 73 -11.96 -4.62 10.82
CA ARG A 73 -10.82 -5.51 10.98
C ARG A 73 -10.58 -6.35 9.74
N GLY A 74 -11.65 -6.84 9.12
CA GLY A 74 -11.55 -7.66 7.91
C GLY A 74 -10.89 -6.90 6.75
N GLU A 75 -11.27 -5.64 6.56
CA GLU A 75 -10.66 -4.81 5.53
C GLU A 75 -9.21 -4.49 5.84
N ALA A 76 -8.86 -4.30 7.12
CA ALA A 76 -7.47 -4.09 7.52
C ALA A 76 -6.62 -5.34 7.28
N VAL A 77 -7.15 -6.52 7.56
CA VAL A 77 -6.48 -7.79 7.24
C VAL A 77 -6.29 -7.94 5.73
N ALA A 78 -7.31 -7.59 4.94
CA ALA A 78 -7.19 -7.62 3.49
C ALA A 78 -6.07 -6.68 3.01
N ALA A 79 -5.94 -5.51 3.61
CA ALA A 79 -4.85 -4.57 3.29
C ALA A 79 -3.48 -5.20 3.58
N VAL A 80 -3.32 -5.85 4.72
CA VAL A 80 -2.06 -6.54 5.06
C VAL A 80 -1.74 -7.63 4.03
N VAL A 81 -2.73 -8.42 3.65
CA VAL A 81 -2.54 -9.50 2.66
C VAL A 81 -2.14 -8.92 1.30
N LEU A 82 -2.83 -7.87 0.85
CA LEU A 82 -2.53 -7.22 -0.44
C LEU A 82 -1.15 -6.58 -0.42
N ASN A 83 -0.78 -5.93 0.67
CA ASN A 83 0.55 -5.34 0.82
C ASN A 83 1.64 -6.41 0.80
N ALA A 84 1.42 -7.53 1.48
CA ALA A 84 2.36 -8.65 1.48
C ALA A 84 2.52 -9.23 0.07
N ALA A 85 1.42 -9.38 -0.65
CA ALA A 85 1.45 -9.84 -2.04
C ALA A 85 2.22 -8.87 -2.93
N TRP A 86 2.06 -7.56 -2.71
CA TRP A 86 2.81 -6.53 -3.44
C TRP A 86 4.31 -6.65 -3.21
N VAL A 87 4.73 -6.81 -1.94
CA VAL A 87 6.15 -6.96 -1.60
C VAL A 87 6.73 -8.20 -2.26
N LEU A 88 6.03 -9.31 -2.17
CA LEU A 88 6.46 -10.58 -2.80
C LEU A 88 6.53 -10.44 -4.31
N GLY A 89 5.51 -9.88 -4.93
CA GLY A 89 5.48 -9.64 -6.38
C GLY A 89 6.61 -8.71 -6.83
N SER A 90 6.90 -7.68 -6.04
CA SER A 90 8.02 -6.77 -6.31
C SER A 90 9.36 -7.51 -6.31
N ALA A 91 9.58 -8.38 -5.33
CA ALA A 91 10.80 -9.18 -5.27
C ALA A 91 10.93 -10.09 -6.49
N LEU A 92 9.85 -10.74 -6.90
CA LEU A 92 9.84 -11.62 -8.06
C LEU A 92 10.15 -10.86 -9.35
N VAL A 93 9.59 -9.66 -9.52
CA VAL A 93 9.85 -8.82 -10.69
C VAL A 93 11.32 -8.40 -10.74
N ILE A 94 11.88 -7.98 -9.62
CA ILE A 94 13.30 -7.60 -9.55
C ILE A 94 14.19 -8.80 -9.90
N LEU A 95 13.90 -9.96 -9.34
CA LEU A 95 14.68 -11.18 -9.60
C LEU A 95 14.57 -11.65 -11.04
N ALA A 96 13.42 -11.46 -11.68
CA ALA A 96 13.23 -11.83 -13.09
C ALA A 96 14.02 -10.93 -14.06
N GLY A 97 14.40 -9.73 -13.62
CA GLY A 97 15.31 -8.87 -14.34
C GLY A 97 14.79 -8.09 -15.54
N PRO A 98 13.45 -7.85 -15.70
CA PRO A 98 12.96 -7.14 -16.87
C PRO A 98 13.13 -5.61 -16.81
N LEU A 99 13.37 -5.07 -15.60
CA LEU A 99 13.39 -3.62 -15.37
C LEU A 99 14.78 -3.03 -15.53
N THR A 100 14.83 -1.72 -15.80
CA THR A 100 16.07 -0.96 -15.73
C THR A 100 16.56 -0.84 -14.30
N LEU A 101 17.79 -0.36 -14.09
CA LEU A 101 18.29 -0.09 -12.74
C LEU A 101 17.37 0.90 -12.01
N VAL A 102 16.94 1.97 -12.68
CA VAL A 102 15.99 2.94 -12.10
C VAL A 102 14.70 2.24 -11.71
N GLY A 103 14.17 1.37 -12.57
CA GLY A 103 12.98 0.59 -12.29
C GLY A 103 13.14 -0.31 -11.08
N ASN A 104 14.24 -1.03 -11.00
CA ASN A 104 14.52 -1.91 -9.86
C ASN A 104 14.62 -1.12 -8.54
N LEU A 105 15.31 0.03 -8.56
CA LEU A 105 15.43 0.87 -7.37
C LEU A 105 14.08 1.43 -6.95
N ALA A 106 13.26 1.87 -7.91
CA ALA A 106 11.93 2.40 -7.63
C ALA A 106 11.02 1.33 -7.02
N VAL A 107 11.00 0.14 -7.61
CA VAL A 107 10.20 -0.98 -7.10
C VAL A 107 10.67 -1.39 -5.71
N ALA A 108 11.97 -1.47 -5.48
CA ALA A 108 12.53 -1.81 -4.18
C ALA A 108 12.17 -0.77 -3.11
N ALA A 109 12.25 0.52 -3.45
CA ALA A 109 11.91 1.60 -2.52
C ALA A 109 10.43 1.56 -2.14
N VAL A 110 9.56 1.37 -3.12
CA VAL A 110 8.12 1.26 -2.86
C VAL A 110 7.82 0.01 -2.04
N ALA A 111 8.44 -1.12 -2.35
CA ALA A 111 8.26 -2.35 -1.58
C ALA A 111 8.69 -2.18 -0.12
N ALA A 112 9.79 -1.46 0.13
CA ALA A 112 10.24 -1.17 1.49
C ALA A 112 9.21 -0.31 2.24
N ALA A 113 8.64 0.70 1.59
CA ALA A 113 7.59 1.53 2.19
C ALA A 113 6.33 0.71 2.48
N VAL A 114 5.92 -0.15 1.54
CA VAL A 114 4.76 -1.04 1.71
C VAL A 114 5.00 -2.00 2.86
N LEU A 115 6.21 -2.55 2.97
CA LEU A 115 6.55 -3.43 4.08
C LEU A 115 6.43 -2.71 5.42
N LEU A 116 6.89 -1.46 5.50
CA LEU A 116 6.74 -0.65 6.71
C LEU A 116 5.27 -0.46 7.06
N PHE A 117 4.42 -0.08 6.10
CA PHE A 117 2.98 0.05 6.35
C PHE A 117 2.36 -1.25 6.80
N THR A 118 2.77 -2.37 6.19
CA THR A 118 2.29 -3.70 6.57
C THR A 118 2.61 -3.98 8.03
N MET A 119 3.83 -3.70 8.45
CA MET A 119 4.24 -3.90 9.84
C MET A 119 3.43 -3.03 10.80
N LEU A 120 3.20 -1.77 10.45
CA LEU A 120 2.39 -0.87 11.27
C LEU A 120 0.95 -1.35 11.37
N GLU A 121 0.38 -1.83 10.27
CA GLU A 121 -0.99 -2.35 10.25
C GLU A 121 -1.12 -3.63 11.07
N VAL A 122 -0.13 -4.52 10.98
CA VAL A 122 -0.10 -5.73 11.80
C VAL A 122 -0.04 -5.38 13.29
N VAL A 123 0.79 -4.43 13.67
CA VAL A 123 0.87 -3.97 15.06
C VAL A 123 -0.48 -3.40 15.50
N GLY A 124 -1.13 -2.60 14.66
CA GLY A 124 -2.45 -2.04 14.95
C GLY A 124 -3.51 -3.13 15.13
N LEU A 125 -3.50 -4.14 14.27
CA LEU A 125 -4.42 -5.28 14.36
C LEU A 125 -4.15 -6.10 15.62
N THR A 126 -2.89 -6.31 15.99
CA THR A 126 -2.52 -7.01 17.20
C THR A 126 -3.06 -6.28 18.44
N ARG A 127 -2.95 -4.97 18.46
CA ARG A 127 -3.50 -4.15 19.55
C ARG A 127 -5.02 -4.26 19.65
N LEU A 128 -5.73 -4.30 18.52
CA LEU A 128 -7.17 -4.54 18.52
C LEU A 128 -7.51 -5.93 19.09
N ARG A 129 -6.73 -6.93 18.73
CA ARG A 129 -6.91 -8.29 19.21
C ARG A 129 -6.73 -8.35 20.73
N GLU A 130 -5.75 -7.66 21.27
CA GLU A 130 -5.52 -7.57 22.72
C GLU A 130 -6.70 -6.91 23.43
N MET A 131 -7.33 -5.92 22.78
CA MET A 131 -8.53 -5.30 23.34
C MET A 131 -9.71 -6.26 23.41
N ALA A 132 -9.86 -7.14 22.41
CA ALA A 132 -10.94 -8.11 22.34
C ALA A 132 -10.73 -9.27 23.31
N GLY A 133 -9.50 -9.61 23.60
CA GLY A 133 -9.15 -10.64 24.55
C GLY A 133 -9.16 -10.12 25.97
#